data_ba269785a4623d109b4fb7b8072c7fc3
#
_entry.id   ba269785a4623d109b4fb7b8072c7fc3
#
_cell.length_a   1.000
_cell.length_b   1.000
_cell.length_c   1.000
_cell.angle_alpha   90.00
_cell.angle_beta   90.00
_cell.angle_gamma   90.00
#
_symmetry.space_group_name_H-M   'P 1'
#
loop_
_entity.id
_entity.type
_entity.pdbx_description
1 polymer ?
#
loop_
_entity_poly.entity_id
_entity_poly.type
_entity_poly.pdbx_seq_one_letter_code
_entity_poly.pdbx_strand_id
1 'polypeptide(L)'
;MEQQANYIRRIEIQGLWDRFDIAWDLRPDVNILSGINGVGKTTILNRSVGYLEELSGEMKSDEKNGVRLFFDNPQATYIPYDVIRSYDRPLIMGDFTARMADKNVKSELDWQLYLLQRRYLDYQVNIGNKMIEMLSSTDEEERRKAATLSVAKRRFQDMIDELFSYTRKKIDRKRNDIAFYQDGELLFPYKLSSGEKQMLVILLTVLVQDNSHCVLFMDEPEASLHIEWQQKLIAMIRELNPNVQIILTTHSPAVIMEGWLDAVTEVSDISTTVGHKLDKDSPNCNL
;
A
#
# COMPACT_ATOMS: atom_id res chain seq x y z
N MET A 1 -25.97 -9.04 1.84
CA MET A 1 -25.10 -8.11 2.57
C MET A 1 -23.68 -8.38 2.09
N GLU A 2 -22.98 -7.35 1.71
CA GLU A 2 -21.55 -7.48 1.35
C GLU A 2 -20.78 -7.86 2.61
N GLN A 3 -19.95 -8.87 2.52
CA GLN A 3 -19.15 -9.34 3.64
C GLN A 3 -17.68 -9.07 3.36
N GLN A 4 -17.03 -8.34 4.27
CA GLN A 4 -15.64 -7.96 4.19
C GLN A 4 -14.74 -9.13 4.57
N ALA A 5 -13.65 -9.33 3.80
CA ALA A 5 -12.55 -10.21 4.17
C ALA A 5 -11.57 -9.51 5.13
N ASN A 6 -10.81 -10.30 5.89
CA ASN A 6 -9.71 -9.76 6.70
C ASN A 6 -8.39 -9.76 5.92
N TYR A 7 -8.16 -10.75 5.05
CA TYR A 7 -6.97 -10.84 4.21
C TYR A 7 -7.21 -11.70 2.96
N ILE A 8 -6.33 -11.58 1.98
CA ILE A 8 -6.26 -12.45 0.80
C ILE A 8 -5.43 -13.67 1.17
N ARG A 9 -6.02 -14.86 1.09
CA ARG A 9 -5.37 -16.13 1.41
C ARG A 9 -4.54 -16.67 0.26
N ARG A 10 -4.96 -16.45 -0.99
CA ARG A 10 -4.31 -16.99 -2.19
C ARG A 10 -4.60 -16.13 -3.42
N ILE A 11 -3.60 -15.98 -4.26
CA ILE A 11 -3.67 -15.37 -5.58
C ILE A 11 -3.39 -16.43 -6.62
N GLU A 12 -4.26 -16.54 -7.63
CA GLU A 12 -4.04 -17.36 -8.83
C GLU A 12 -4.14 -16.48 -10.07
N ILE A 13 -3.16 -16.61 -10.98
CA ILE A 13 -3.13 -15.92 -12.26
C ILE A 13 -2.86 -16.95 -13.36
N GLN A 14 -3.78 -17.11 -14.30
CA GLN A 14 -3.62 -18.01 -15.43
C GLN A 14 -3.06 -17.26 -16.65
N GLY A 15 -2.12 -17.88 -17.34
CA GLY A 15 -1.58 -17.37 -18.58
C GLY A 15 -0.83 -16.04 -18.45
N LEU A 16 0.00 -15.89 -17.41
CA LEU A 16 0.90 -14.73 -17.33
C LEU A 16 1.85 -14.76 -18.53
N TRP A 17 1.71 -13.76 -19.44
CA TRP A 17 2.43 -13.68 -20.73
C TRP A 17 2.25 -14.94 -21.63
N ASP A 18 1.11 -15.63 -21.52
CA ASP A 18 0.82 -16.88 -22.21
C ASP A 18 1.84 -18.01 -21.94
N ARG A 19 2.62 -17.90 -20.86
CA ARG A 19 3.72 -18.81 -20.53
C ARG A 19 3.65 -19.42 -19.14
N PHE A 20 3.11 -18.69 -18.18
CA PHE A 20 3.14 -19.11 -16.78
C PHE A 20 1.78 -19.02 -16.12
N ASP A 21 1.48 -20.01 -15.29
CA ASP A 21 0.42 -19.91 -14.30
C ASP A 21 1.06 -19.63 -12.94
N ILE A 22 0.48 -18.70 -12.19
CA ILE A 22 0.94 -18.31 -10.86
C ILE A 22 -0.06 -18.84 -9.84
N ALA A 23 0.47 -19.41 -8.75
CA ALA A 23 -0.30 -19.83 -7.59
C ALA A 23 0.45 -19.46 -6.32
N TRP A 24 0.01 -18.41 -5.65
CA TRP A 24 0.68 -17.84 -4.48
C TRP A 24 -0.20 -17.91 -3.24
N ASP A 25 0.17 -18.73 -2.27
CA ASP A 25 -0.46 -18.79 -0.95
C ASP A 25 0.10 -17.68 -0.07
N LEU A 26 -0.79 -16.92 0.56
CA LEU A 26 -0.44 -15.71 1.31
C LEU A 26 -0.64 -15.88 2.80
N ARG A 27 0.22 -15.26 3.56
CA ARG A 27 0.12 -15.08 5.02
C ARG A 27 -0.82 -13.90 5.33
N PRO A 28 -1.45 -13.89 6.51
CA PRO A 28 -2.36 -12.81 6.90
C PRO A 28 -1.63 -11.49 7.23
N ASP A 29 -0.31 -11.51 7.37
CA ASP A 29 0.49 -10.37 7.84
C ASP A 29 1.38 -9.78 6.74
N VAL A 30 2.50 -10.44 6.39
CA VAL A 30 3.52 -9.93 5.47
C VAL A 30 3.82 -10.94 4.39
N ASN A 31 3.84 -10.49 3.14
CA ASN A 31 4.16 -11.27 1.96
C ASN A 31 5.10 -10.47 1.08
N ILE A 32 6.28 -11.01 0.83
CA ILE A 32 7.33 -10.37 0.06
C ILE A 32 7.59 -11.18 -1.20
N LEU A 33 7.32 -10.60 -2.35
CA LEU A 33 7.60 -11.23 -3.64
C LEU A 33 8.98 -10.79 -4.14
N SER A 34 9.90 -11.74 -4.18
CA SER A 34 11.27 -11.55 -4.61
C SER A 34 11.53 -12.20 -5.98
N GLY A 35 12.64 -11.84 -6.61
CA GLY A 35 13.09 -12.39 -7.87
C GLY A 35 13.85 -11.36 -8.70
N ILE A 36 14.51 -11.82 -9.77
CA ILE A 36 15.30 -10.98 -10.68
C ILE A 36 14.42 -9.96 -11.42
N ASN A 37 15.04 -8.92 -11.99
CA ASN A 37 14.34 -7.93 -12.80
C ASN A 37 13.69 -8.59 -14.03
N GLY A 38 12.45 -8.18 -14.33
CA GLY A 38 11.70 -8.70 -15.47
C GLY A 38 11.00 -10.04 -15.23
N VAL A 39 11.10 -10.65 -14.04
CA VAL A 39 10.48 -11.95 -13.75
C VAL A 39 8.95 -11.86 -13.54
N GLY A 40 8.40 -10.64 -13.46
CA GLY A 40 6.94 -10.42 -13.39
C GLY A 40 6.38 -9.96 -12.06
N LYS A 41 7.21 -9.60 -11.07
CA LYS A 41 6.73 -9.15 -9.75
C LYS A 41 5.69 -8.04 -9.84
N THR A 42 6.04 -6.93 -10.49
CA THR A 42 5.13 -5.79 -10.73
C THR A 42 3.89 -6.20 -11.51
N THR A 43 4.01 -7.12 -12.47
CA THR A 43 2.88 -7.60 -13.27
C THR A 43 1.91 -8.42 -12.42
N ILE A 44 2.41 -9.31 -11.55
CA ILE A 44 1.60 -10.10 -10.62
C ILE A 44 0.83 -9.16 -9.68
N LEU A 45 1.52 -8.18 -9.09
CA LEU A 45 0.92 -7.20 -8.20
C LEU A 45 -0.16 -6.37 -8.91
N ASN A 46 0.15 -5.81 -10.08
CA ASN A 46 -0.80 -4.99 -10.85
C ASN A 46 -2.02 -5.78 -11.32
N ARG A 47 -1.88 -7.05 -11.74
CA ARG A 47 -3.02 -7.90 -12.10
C ARG A 47 -3.92 -8.19 -10.89
N SER A 48 -3.31 -8.39 -9.71
CA SER A 48 -4.07 -8.61 -8.46
C SER A 48 -4.87 -7.36 -8.07
N VAL A 49 -4.26 -6.18 -8.17
CA VAL A 49 -4.93 -4.89 -7.94
C VAL A 49 -6.05 -4.66 -8.95
N GLY A 50 -5.79 -4.88 -10.26
CA GLY A 50 -6.81 -4.74 -11.31
C GLY A 50 -8.05 -5.61 -11.07
N TYR A 51 -7.87 -6.83 -10.56
CA TYR A 51 -8.99 -7.68 -10.18
C TYR A 51 -9.83 -7.08 -9.02
N LEU A 52 -9.18 -6.45 -8.03
CA LEU A 52 -9.89 -5.76 -6.93
C LEU A 52 -10.63 -4.52 -7.43
N GLU A 53 -10.07 -3.76 -8.37
CA GLU A 53 -10.72 -2.63 -9.03
C GLU A 53 -11.99 -3.07 -9.79
N GLU A 54 -11.94 -4.23 -10.46
CA GLU A 54 -13.10 -4.82 -11.13
C GLU A 54 -14.20 -5.25 -10.12
N LEU A 55 -13.80 -5.87 -9.01
CA LEU A 55 -14.75 -6.26 -7.95
C LEU A 55 -15.45 -5.05 -7.31
N SER A 56 -14.74 -3.94 -7.15
CA SER A 56 -15.32 -2.70 -6.62
C SER A 56 -16.19 -1.95 -7.62
N GLY A 57 -16.23 -2.37 -8.89
CA GLY A 57 -16.98 -1.73 -9.97
C GLY A 57 -16.34 -0.43 -10.50
N GLU A 58 -15.10 -0.15 -10.12
CA GLU A 58 -14.36 1.04 -10.55
C GLU A 58 -13.88 0.93 -12.01
N MET A 59 -13.66 -0.29 -12.51
CA MET A 59 -13.33 -0.56 -13.92
C MET A 59 -14.16 -1.70 -14.48
N LYS A 60 -14.60 -1.54 -15.73
CA LYS A 60 -15.13 -2.65 -16.53
C LYS A 60 -14.00 -3.11 -17.45
N SER A 61 -13.44 -4.29 -17.22
CA SER A 61 -12.54 -4.89 -18.18
C SER A 61 -13.32 -5.88 -19.06
N ASP A 62 -13.15 -5.76 -20.38
CA ASP A 62 -13.72 -6.69 -21.36
C ASP A 62 -12.90 -7.99 -21.47
N GLU A 63 -11.78 -8.10 -20.78
CA GLU A 63 -10.91 -9.27 -20.79
C GLU A 63 -11.07 -10.08 -19.51
N LYS A 64 -11.30 -11.37 -19.67
CA LYS A 64 -11.18 -12.35 -18.59
C LYS A 64 -9.69 -12.44 -18.20
N ASN A 65 -9.26 -11.65 -17.24
CA ASN A 65 -7.84 -11.48 -16.87
C ASN A 65 -7.17 -12.75 -16.31
N GLY A 66 -7.90 -13.86 -16.20
CA GLY A 66 -7.36 -15.12 -15.66
C GLY A 66 -6.92 -15.03 -14.19
N VAL A 67 -7.30 -13.96 -13.49
CA VAL A 67 -6.96 -13.74 -12.08
C VAL A 67 -8.09 -14.23 -11.19
N ARG A 68 -7.74 -14.87 -10.08
CA ARG A 68 -8.66 -15.24 -8.99
C ARG A 68 -8.02 -14.94 -7.67
N LEU A 69 -8.74 -14.25 -6.80
CA LEU A 69 -8.35 -14.02 -5.41
C LEU A 69 -9.23 -14.85 -4.48
N PHE A 70 -8.61 -15.49 -3.52
CA PHE A 70 -9.31 -16.27 -2.50
C PHE A 70 -9.12 -15.57 -1.15
N PHE A 71 -10.22 -15.22 -0.52
CA PHE A 71 -10.22 -14.58 0.79
C PHE A 71 -10.14 -15.61 1.93
N ASP A 72 -9.82 -15.13 3.13
CA ASP A 72 -9.85 -15.91 4.37
C ASP A 72 -11.26 -16.46 4.66
N ASN A 73 -12.28 -15.67 4.40
CA ASN A 73 -13.67 -16.05 4.46
C ASN A 73 -14.23 -16.32 3.05
N PRO A 74 -14.67 -17.55 2.74
CA PRO A 74 -15.24 -17.87 1.43
C PRO A 74 -16.51 -17.11 1.06
N GLN A 75 -17.18 -16.51 2.06
CA GLN A 75 -18.39 -15.69 1.86
C GLN A 75 -18.07 -14.21 1.65
N ALA A 76 -16.83 -13.81 1.85
CA ALA A 76 -16.42 -12.44 1.66
C ALA A 76 -16.46 -12.06 0.16
N THR A 77 -16.97 -10.86 -0.11
CA THR A 77 -17.16 -10.35 -1.47
C THR A 77 -16.20 -9.21 -1.80
N TYR A 78 -15.58 -8.60 -0.78
CA TYR A 78 -14.62 -7.50 -0.96
C TYR A 78 -13.62 -7.45 0.18
N ILE A 79 -12.52 -6.74 -0.07
CA ILE A 79 -11.52 -6.33 0.92
C ILE A 79 -11.06 -4.91 0.60
N PRO A 80 -10.99 -4.00 1.60
CA PRO A 80 -10.37 -2.70 1.40
C PRO A 80 -8.88 -2.86 1.06
N TYR A 81 -8.39 -2.02 0.18
CA TYR A 81 -6.97 -2.04 -0.20
C TYR A 81 -6.45 -0.64 -0.50
N ASP A 82 -5.15 -0.48 -0.33
CA ASP A 82 -4.40 0.69 -0.77
C ASP A 82 -3.22 0.25 -1.63
N VAL A 83 -2.84 1.07 -2.61
CA VAL A 83 -1.71 0.82 -3.50
C VAL A 83 -0.71 1.96 -3.39
N ILE A 84 0.52 1.65 -3.03
CA ILE A 84 1.62 2.61 -2.98
C ILE A 84 2.57 2.32 -4.14
N ARG A 85 2.72 3.31 -5.01
CA ARG A 85 3.63 3.29 -6.14
C ARG A 85 4.85 4.13 -5.82
N SER A 86 6.03 3.53 -5.94
CA SER A 86 7.29 4.14 -5.49
C SER A 86 7.95 5.05 -6.51
N TYR A 87 7.45 5.08 -7.74
CA TYR A 87 8.06 5.89 -8.79
C TYR A 87 7.56 7.33 -8.74
N ASP A 88 8.43 8.24 -8.31
CA ASP A 88 8.16 9.69 -8.38
C ASP A 88 8.31 10.19 -9.82
N ARG A 89 7.31 9.88 -10.63
CA ARG A 89 7.25 10.33 -12.03
C ARG A 89 6.60 11.70 -12.11
N PRO A 90 7.07 12.59 -13.00
CA PRO A 90 6.34 13.80 -13.32
C PRO A 90 4.94 13.45 -13.80
N LEU A 91 3.92 14.11 -13.26
CA LEU A 91 2.56 13.95 -13.77
C LEU A 91 2.50 14.43 -15.22
N ILE A 92 2.00 13.57 -16.10
CA ILE A 92 1.65 14.00 -17.47
C ILE A 92 0.41 14.89 -17.33
N MET A 93 0.61 16.18 -17.53
CA MET A 93 -0.44 17.20 -17.43
C MET A 93 -1.49 16.97 -18.50
N GLY A 94 -2.52 16.18 -18.20
CA GLY A 94 -3.76 16.19 -18.95
C GLY A 94 -4.66 17.34 -18.50
N ASP A 95 -5.73 17.62 -19.25
CA ASP A 95 -6.71 18.70 -18.95
C ASP A 95 -7.29 18.63 -17.53
N PHE A 96 -7.26 17.47 -16.90
CA PHE A 96 -7.76 17.24 -15.54
C PHE A 96 -6.83 17.84 -14.48
N THR A 97 -5.53 17.68 -14.64
CA THR A 97 -4.51 18.21 -13.72
C THR A 97 -4.35 19.73 -13.86
N ALA A 98 -4.61 20.29 -15.04
CA ALA A 98 -4.59 21.74 -15.26
C ALA A 98 -5.71 22.48 -14.48
N ARG A 99 -6.77 21.76 -14.07
CA ARG A 99 -7.89 22.31 -13.27
C ARG A 99 -7.68 22.13 -11.77
N MET A 100 -6.60 21.50 -11.34
CA MET A 100 -6.32 21.33 -9.92
C MET A 100 -5.96 22.67 -9.26
N ALA A 101 -6.57 22.90 -8.10
CA ALA A 101 -6.38 24.14 -7.35
C ALA A 101 -4.97 24.30 -6.77
N ASP A 102 -4.19 23.22 -6.65
CA ASP A 102 -2.86 23.24 -6.04
C ASP A 102 -1.74 23.13 -7.08
N LYS A 103 -1.06 24.25 -7.32
CA LYS A 103 0.08 24.35 -8.24
C LYS A 103 1.36 23.65 -7.74
N ASN A 104 1.35 23.15 -6.50
CA ASN A 104 2.49 22.45 -5.90
C ASN A 104 2.54 20.98 -6.27
N VAL A 105 1.45 20.40 -6.78
CA VAL A 105 1.37 19.01 -7.21
C VAL A 105 2.04 18.87 -8.58
N LYS A 106 3.24 18.26 -8.61
CA LYS A 106 4.07 18.13 -9.82
C LYS A 106 4.43 16.70 -10.16
N SER A 107 4.35 15.80 -9.19
CA SER A 107 4.76 14.41 -9.32
C SER A 107 3.67 13.46 -8.83
N GLU A 108 3.84 12.18 -9.11
CA GLU A 108 2.94 11.11 -8.63
C GLU A 108 2.89 11.07 -7.10
N LEU A 109 4.02 11.24 -6.40
CA LEU A 109 4.05 11.32 -4.94
C LEU A 109 3.33 12.57 -4.41
N ASP A 110 3.45 13.72 -5.09
CA ASP A 110 2.70 14.92 -4.71
C ASP A 110 1.19 14.70 -4.84
N TRP A 111 0.77 13.96 -5.89
CA TRP A 111 -0.63 13.60 -6.08
C TRP A 111 -1.15 12.68 -4.98
N GLN A 112 -0.40 11.64 -4.66
CA GLN A 112 -0.74 10.74 -3.54
C GLN A 112 -0.84 11.52 -2.22
N LEU A 113 0.11 12.41 -1.94
CA LEU A 113 0.07 13.27 -0.75
C LEU A 113 -1.15 14.20 -0.73
N TYR A 114 -1.52 14.77 -1.88
CA TYR A 114 -2.71 15.61 -2.00
C TYR A 114 -3.99 14.84 -1.64
N LEU A 115 -4.15 13.64 -2.16
CA LEU A 115 -5.30 12.78 -1.83
C LEU A 115 -5.28 12.34 -0.37
N LEU A 116 -4.12 11.96 0.15
CA LEU A 116 -3.94 11.53 1.53
C LEU A 116 -4.20 12.63 2.54
N GLN A 117 -3.90 13.90 2.23
CA GLN A 117 -4.24 14.99 3.12
C GLN A 117 -5.76 15.12 3.34
N ARG A 118 -6.57 14.86 2.31
CA ARG A 118 -8.03 14.83 2.45
C ARG A 118 -8.48 13.66 3.31
N ARG A 119 -7.98 12.45 3.05
CA ARG A 119 -8.24 11.27 3.89
C ARG A 119 -7.81 11.48 5.34
N TYR A 120 -6.70 12.19 5.57
CA TYR A 120 -6.24 12.53 6.91
C TYR A 120 -7.17 13.48 7.64
N LEU A 121 -7.76 14.47 6.95
CA LEU A 121 -8.79 15.34 7.54
C LEU A 121 -10.02 14.53 7.95
N ASP A 122 -10.51 13.66 7.06
CA ASP A 122 -11.65 12.77 7.34
C ASP A 122 -11.35 11.84 8.53
N TYR A 123 -10.15 11.25 8.56
CA TYR A 123 -9.68 10.45 9.69
C TYR A 123 -9.75 11.22 11.01
N GLN A 124 -9.24 12.47 11.05
CA GLN A 124 -9.27 13.29 12.26
C GLN A 124 -10.69 13.62 12.71
N VAL A 125 -11.59 13.93 11.77
CA VAL A 125 -13.01 14.19 12.06
C VAL A 125 -13.66 12.92 12.64
N ASN A 126 -13.42 11.76 12.03
CA ASN A 126 -13.97 10.49 12.52
C ASN A 126 -13.46 10.14 13.92
N ILE A 127 -12.17 10.30 14.20
CA ILE A 127 -11.59 10.10 15.53
C ILE A 127 -12.18 11.10 16.52
N GLY A 128 -12.32 12.36 16.13
CA GLY A 128 -12.93 13.40 16.97
C GLY A 128 -14.39 13.06 17.35
N ASN A 129 -15.19 12.63 16.38
CA ASN A 129 -16.57 12.22 16.61
C ASN A 129 -16.66 10.99 17.54
N LYS A 130 -15.83 9.96 17.31
CA LYS A 130 -15.75 8.79 18.21
C LYS A 130 -15.34 9.18 19.63
N MET A 131 -14.39 10.12 19.78
CA MET A 131 -13.99 10.63 21.10
C MET A 131 -15.13 11.35 21.81
N ILE A 132 -15.87 12.21 21.11
CA ILE A 132 -17.02 12.93 21.68
C ILE A 132 -18.09 11.95 22.11
N GLU A 133 -18.41 10.96 21.29
CA GLU A 133 -19.39 9.92 21.61
C GLU A 133 -19.00 9.14 22.87
N MET A 134 -17.75 8.64 22.94
CA MET A 134 -17.24 7.92 24.10
C MET A 134 -17.19 8.77 25.37
N LEU A 135 -16.78 10.04 25.27
CA LEU A 135 -16.77 10.96 26.42
C LEU A 135 -18.16 11.29 26.94
N SER A 136 -19.18 11.24 26.06
CA SER A 136 -20.59 11.48 26.41
C SER A 136 -21.28 10.24 26.98
N SER A 137 -20.62 9.06 26.93
CA SER A 137 -21.16 7.80 27.47
C SER A 137 -21.30 7.85 28.98
N THR A 138 -22.31 7.16 29.51
CA THR A 138 -22.49 6.93 30.95
C THR A 138 -21.52 5.88 31.49
N ASP A 139 -20.92 5.06 30.62
CA ASP A 139 -19.94 4.03 30.97
C ASP A 139 -18.55 4.66 31.19
N GLU A 140 -18.01 4.46 32.38
CA GLU A 140 -16.69 4.97 32.76
C GLU A 140 -15.54 4.32 31.95
N GLU A 141 -15.69 3.05 31.58
CA GLU A 141 -14.71 2.34 30.79
C GLU A 141 -14.63 2.88 29.35
N GLU A 142 -15.77 3.18 28.72
CA GLU A 142 -15.82 3.85 27.42
C GLU A 142 -15.17 5.23 27.47
N ARG A 143 -15.45 6.03 28.49
CA ARG A 143 -14.80 7.35 28.66
C ARG A 143 -13.28 7.23 28.81
N ARG A 144 -12.76 6.22 29.48
CA ARG A 144 -11.31 5.96 29.56
C ARG A 144 -10.72 5.57 28.22
N LYS A 145 -11.42 4.76 27.44
CA LYS A 145 -11.00 4.37 26.08
C LYS A 145 -10.92 5.56 25.11
N ALA A 146 -11.68 6.61 25.30
CA ALA A 146 -11.62 7.80 24.45
C ALA A 146 -10.20 8.39 24.35
N ALA A 147 -9.43 8.38 25.43
CA ALA A 147 -8.06 8.88 25.43
C ALA A 147 -7.11 8.05 24.55
N THR A 148 -7.42 6.78 24.29
CA THR A 148 -6.58 5.88 23.49
C THR A 148 -6.74 6.14 21.99
N LEU A 149 -7.84 6.72 21.53
CA LEU A 149 -8.11 6.98 20.11
C LEU A 149 -7.06 7.90 19.46
N SER A 150 -6.45 8.80 20.24
CA SER A 150 -5.40 9.71 19.73
C SER A 150 -4.00 9.09 19.68
N VAL A 151 -3.81 7.89 20.22
CA VAL A 151 -2.48 7.26 20.36
C VAL A 151 -1.86 6.97 18.99
N ALA A 152 -2.61 6.41 18.04
CA ALA A 152 -2.11 6.10 16.70
C ALA A 152 -1.61 7.37 15.96
N LYS A 153 -2.41 8.46 16.00
CA LYS A 153 -1.99 9.75 15.42
C LYS A 153 -0.72 10.28 16.05
N ARG A 154 -0.62 10.22 17.38
CA ARG A 154 0.58 10.69 18.12
C ARG A 154 1.79 9.84 17.76
N ARG A 155 1.63 8.52 17.72
CA ARG A 155 2.70 7.60 17.35
C ARG A 155 3.20 7.84 15.91
N PHE A 156 2.31 8.03 14.97
CA PHE A 156 2.65 8.44 13.60
C PHE A 156 3.50 9.73 13.59
N GLN A 157 3.07 10.75 14.33
CA GLN A 157 3.80 12.03 14.40
C GLN A 157 5.19 11.85 15.02
N ASP A 158 5.32 11.01 16.05
CA ASP A 158 6.61 10.71 16.70
C ASP A 158 7.55 9.97 15.73
N MET A 159 7.03 8.97 14.98
CA MET A 159 7.80 8.26 13.96
C MET A 159 8.31 9.21 12.86
N ILE A 160 7.48 10.11 12.38
CA ILE A 160 7.86 11.10 11.35
C ILE A 160 8.93 12.04 11.91
N ASP A 161 8.79 12.54 13.15
CA ASP A 161 9.78 13.41 13.78
C ASP A 161 11.14 12.67 13.97
N GLU A 162 11.12 11.37 14.29
CA GLU A 162 12.33 10.54 14.39
C GLU A 162 13.00 10.38 13.03
N LEU A 163 12.24 9.98 11.99
CA LEU A 163 12.74 9.77 10.64
C LEU A 163 13.37 11.04 10.04
N PHE A 164 12.74 12.20 10.28
CA PHE A 164 13.18 13.47 9.70
C PHE A 164 14.15 14.25 10.62
N SER A 165 14.60 13.66 11.73
CA SER A 165 15.48 14.31 12.70
C SER A 165 16.79 14.80 12.07
N TYR A 166 17.42 14.03 11.20
CA TYR A 166 18.66 14.41 10.51
C TYR A 166 18.51 15.67 9.65
N THR A 167 17.31 15.88 9.08
CA THR A 167 17.01 17.07 8.27
C THR A 167 16.37 18.18 9.08
N ARG A 168 16.29 18.03 10.42
CA ARG A 168 15.74 19.00 11.39
C ARG A 168 14.29 19.41 11.10
N LYS A 169 13.53 18.54 10.44
CA LYS A 169 12.12 18.75 10.18
C LYS A 169 11.29 18.14 11.29
N LYS A 170 10.27 18.89 11.74
CA LYS A 170 9.31 18.41 12.75
C LYS A 170 7.90 18.66 12.27
N ILE A 171 7.02 17.68 12.44
CA ILE A 171 5.62 17.79 12.06
C ILE A 171 4.90 18.83 12.94
N ASP A 172 4.07 19.67 12.32
CA ASP A 172 3.22 20.62 13.06
C ASP A 172 1.99 19.88 13.61
N ARG A 173 2.00 19.63 14.92
CA ARG A 173 0.95 18.88 15.61
C ARG A 173 -0.35 19.66 15.86
N LYS A 174 -0.33 20.96 15.61
CA LYS A 174 -1.48 21.86 15.85
C LYS A 174 -2.36 22.05 14.62
N ARG A 175 -1.84 21.77 13.45
CA ARG A 175 -2.57 21.91 12.19
C ARG A 175 -3.46 20.71 11.90
N ASN A 176 -4.49 20.95 11.13
CA ASN A 176 -5.36 19.89 10.61
C ASN A 176 -4.79 19.23 9.33
N ASP A 177 -4.01 19.99 8.55
CA ASP A 177 -3.25 19.49 7.40
C ASP A 177 -1.83 19.08 7.82
N ILE A 178 -1.19 18.25 7.02
CA ILE A 178 0.21 17.87 7.24
C ILE A 178 1.11 19.03 6.83
N ALA A 179 1.89 19.52 7.77
CA ALA A 179 2.94 20.52 7.56
C ALA A 179 4.09 20.28 8.53
N PHE A 180 5.22 20.90 8.26
CA PHE A 180 6.45 20.73 9.02
C PHE A 180 7.03 22.10 9.39
N TYR A 181 7.88 22.13 10.39
CA TYR A 181 8.81 23.22 10.66
C TYR A 181 10.24 22.76 10.40
N GLN A 182 11.00 23.57 9.70
CA GLN A 182 12.44 23.40 9.50
C GLN A 182 13.12 24.74 9.79
N ASP A 183 14.03 24.76 10.79
CA ASP A 183 14.75 25.98 11.20
C ASP A 183 13.83 27.20 11.51
N GLY A 184 12.60 26.92 11.99
CA GLY A 184 11.60 27.94 12.31
C GLY A 184 10.68 28.35 11.14
N GLU A 185 10.93 27.86 9.95
CA GLU A 185 10.09 28.13 8.77
C GLU A 185 9.08 27.03 8.52
N LEU A 186 7.87 27.39 8.09
CA LEU A 186 6.80 26.46 7.71
C LEU A 186 7.11 25.84 6.36
N LEU A 187 7.09 24.50 6.32
CA LEU A 187 7.35 23.69 5.15
C LEU A 187 6.16 22.78 4.83
N PHE A 188 5.66 22.82 3.61
CA PHE A 188 4.60 21.92 3.13
C PHE A 188 5.17 20.62 2.57
N PRO A 189 4.42 19.50 2.60
CA PRO A 189 4.90 18.17 2.20
C PRO A 189 5.48 18.09 0.79
N TYR A 190 5.00 18.91 -0.14
CA TYR A 190 5.48 18.93 -1.53
C TYR A 190 6.95 19.37 -1.67
N LYS A 191 7.53 20.00 -0.64
CA LYS A 191 8.94 20.42 -0.60
C LYS A 191 9.87 19.40 0.07
N LEU A 192 9.34 18.29 0.52
CA LEU A 192 10.14 17.18 1.06
C LEU A 192 10.96 16.51 -0.06
N SER A 193 12.05 15.83 0.32
CA SER A 193 12.77 14.96 -0.61
C SER A 193 11.92 13.77 -1.03
N SER A 194 12.25 13.09 -2.15
CA SER A 194 11.50 11.93 -2.63
C SER A 194 11.39 10.83 -1.57
N GLY A 195 12.48 10.52 -0.86
CA GLY A 195 12.46 9.53 0.21
C GLY A 195 11.58 9.93 1.41
N GLU A 196 11.62 11.21 1.82
CA GLU A 196 10.75 11.74 2.88
C GLU A 196 9.27 11.69 2.45
N LYS A 197 8.97 12.08 1.20
CA LYS A 197 7.61 11.97 0.65
C LYS A 197 7.14 10.53 0.63
N GLN A 198 7.99 9.60 0.18
CA GLN A 198 7.67 8.18 0.11
C GLN A 198 7.32 7.62 1.49
N MET A 199 8.16 7.87 2.50
CA MET A 199 7.88 7.46 3.89
C MET A 199 6.59 8.08 4.43
N LEU A 200 6.39 9.38 4.16
CA LEU A 200 5.17 10.08 4.57
C LEU A 200 3.93 9.46 3.91
N VAL A 201 3.97 9.17 2.61
CA VAL A 201 2.87 8.50 1.88
C VAL A 201 2.56 7.15 2.51
N ILE A 202 3.58 6.31 2.74
CA ILE A 202 3.39 4.97 3.32
C ILE A 202 2.75 5.06 4.71
N LEU A 203 3.37 5.78 5.63
CA LEU A 203 2.91 5.81 7.02
C LEU A 203 1.57 6.54 7.18
N LEU A 204 1.32 7.60 6.37
CA LEU A 204 0.05 8.30 6.39
C LEU A 204 -1.09 7.43 5.82
N THR A 205 -0.83 6.65 4.76
CA THR A 205 -1.79 5.66 4.24
C THR A 205 -2.20 4.69 5.32
N VAL A 206 -1.23 4.14 6.05
CA VAL A 206 -1.49 3.17 7.12
C VAL A 206 -2.26 3.81 8.30
N LEU A 207 -1.91 5.04 8.68
CA LEU A 207 -2.63 5.75 9.74
C LEU A 207 -4.12 5.95 9.42
N VAL A 208 -4.43 6.39 8.18
CA VAL A 208 -5.82 6.69 7.81
C VAL A 208 -6.69 5.46 7.63
N GLN A 209 -6.12 4.25 7.64
CA GLN A 209 -6.84 2.98 7.69
C GLN A 209 -7.51 2.72 9.05
N ASP A 210 -7.16 3.47 10.09
CA ASP A 210 -7.77 3.41 11.45
C ASP A 210 -7.85 1.99 12.01
N ASN A 211 -6.75 1.24 11.96
CA ASN A 211 -6.65 -0.16 12.39
C ASN A 211 -7.62 -1.15 11.70
N SER A 212 -8.17 -0.78 10.56
CA SER A 212 -9.04 -1.68 9.79
C SER A 212 -8.23 -2.82 9.15
N HIS A 213 -8.90 -3.96 8.93
CA HIS A 213 -8.39 -5.00 8.06
C HIS A 213 -8.40 -4.49 6.61
N CYS A 214 -7.24 -4.49 5.97
CA CYS A 214 -7.05 -4.07 4.60
C CYS A 214 -5.78 -4.68 4.01
N VAL A 215 -5.64 -4.61 2.70
CA VAL A 215 -4.41 -5.03 2.00
C VAL A 215 -3.64 -3.79 1.56
N LEU A 216 -2.34 -3.77 1.85
CA LEU A 216 -1.42 -2.74 1.39
C LEU A 216 -0.50 -3.34 0.32
N PHE A 217 -0.73 -2.95 -0.94
CA PHE A 217 0.14 -3.31 -2.04
C PHE A 217 1.24 -2.27 -2.22
N MET A 218 2.49 -2.72 -2.31
CA MET A 218 3.64 -1.85 -2.52
C MET A 218 4.59 -2.45 -3.57
N ASP A 219 4.91 -1.68 -4.61
CA ASP A 219 5.85 -2.08 -5.64
C ASP A 219 7.19 -1.36 -5.43
N GLU A 220 8.21 -2.11 -5.00
CA GLU A 220 9.57 -1.62 -4.69
C GLU A 220 9.56 -0.36 -3.79
N PRO A 221 8.89 -0.40 -2.61
CA PRO A 221 8.69 0.79 -1.77
C PRO A 221 10.00 1.42 -1.30
N GLU A 222 11.10 0.71 -1.40
CA GLU A 222 12.42 1.14 -0.96
C GLU A 222 13.17 2.02 -1.95
N ALA A 223 12.71 2.18 -3.19
CA ALA A 223 13.50 2.77 -4.29
C ALA A 223 14.12 4.14 -3.98
N SER A 224 13.49 4.95 -3.12
CA SER A 224 14.01 6.27 -2.73
C SER A 224 14.39 6.35 -1.25
N LEU A 225 14.33 5.24 -0.50
CA LEU A 225 14.53 5.22 0.94
C LEU A 225 15.99 4.99 1.32
N HIS A 226 16.43 5.67 2.39
CA HIS A 226 17.69 5.37 3.05
C HIS A 226 17.67 3.95 3.64
N ILE A 227 18.83 3.28 3.69
CA ILE A 227 18.95 1.87 4.11
C ILE A 227 18.33 1.62 5.50
N GLU A 228 18.53 2.52 6.46
CA GLU A 228 17.98 2.40 7.80
C GLU A 228 16.44 2.47 7.83
N TRP A 229 15.85 3.23 6.89
CA TRP A 229 14.40 3.32 6.76
C TRP A 229 13.83 2.06 6.10
N GLN A 230 14.55 1.49 5.13
CA GLN A 230 14.18 0.22 4.50
C GLN A 230 14.09 -0.90 5.54
N GLN A 231 15.07 -0.99 6.45
CA GLN A 231 15.09 -1.98 7.52
C GLN A 231 13.89 -1.88 8.46
N LYS A 232 13.49 -0.67 8.81
CA LYS A 232 12.39 -0.42 9.76
C LYS A 232 10.99 -0.38 9.10
N LEU A 233 10.91 -0.38 7.77
CA LEU A 233 9.68 -0.08 7.02
C LEU A 233 8.49 -0.95 7.46
N ILE A 234 8.65 -2.27 7.40
CA ILE A 234 7.57 -3.21 7.72
C ILE A 234 7.18 -3.11 9.21
N ALA A 235 8.16 -2.98 10.09
CA ALA A 235 7.90 -2.83 11.53
C ALA A 235 7.08 -1.57 11.83
N MET A 236 7.41 -0.43 11.22
CA MET A 236 6.66 0.82 11.39
C MET A 236 5.22 0.71 10.86
N ILE A 237 5.03 0.07 9.71
CA ILE A 237 3.68 -0.18 9.16
C ILE A 237 2.87 -1.04 10.13
N ARG A 238 3.44 -2.15 10.61
CA ARG A 238 2.78 -3.07 11.55
C ARG A 238 2.49 -2.44 12.91
N GLU A 239 3.32 -1.50 13.35
CA GLU A 239 3.10 -0.75 14.59
C GLU A 239 1.90 0.21 14.48
N LEU A 240 1.70 0.86 13.33
CA LEU A 240 0.58 1.76 13.09
C LEU A 240 -0.74 1.02 12.84
N ASN A 241 -0.70 -0.10 12.10
CA ASN A 241 -1.87 -0.94 11.85
C ASN A 241 -1.48 -2.43 11.90
N PRO A 242 -1.69 -3.13 13.02
CA PRO A 242 -1.39 -4.57 13.12
C PRO A 242 -2.31 -5.46 12.27
N ASN A 243 -3.44 -4.95 11.78
CA ASN A 243 -4.43 -5.68 11.00
C ASN A 243 -4.20 -5.59 9.49
N VAL A 244 -3.20 -4.81 9.04
CA VAL A 244 -2.90 -4.70 7.62
C VAL A 244 -2.19 -5.94 7.10
N GLN A 245 -2.66 -6.50 5.98
CA GLN A 245 -1.91 -7.46 5.19
C GLN A 245 -1.01 -6.69 4.23
N ILE A 246 0.29 -6.91 4.31
CA ILE A 246 1.29 -6.31 3.43
C ILE A 246 1.60 -7.29 2.30
N ILE A 247 1.49 -6.82 1.05
CA ILE A 247 1.93 -7.54 -0.14
C ILE A 247 2.87 -6.60 -0.88
N LEU A 248 4.18 -6.90 -0.87
CA LEU A 248 5.16 -6.03 -1.48
C LEU A 248 6.10 -6.79 -2.42
N THR A 249 6.62 -6.07 -3.41
CA THR A 249 7.74 -6.53 -4.21
C THR A 249 9.01 -5.79 -3.75
N THR A 250 10.13 -6.44 -3.76
CA THR A 250 11.41 -5.81 -3.42
C THR A 250 12.61 -6.50 -4.07
N HIS A 251 13.65 -5.72 -4.29
CA HIS A 251 14.99 -6.19 -4.61
C HIS A 251 15.98 -5.91 -3.47
N SER A 252 15.55 -5.20 -2.42
CA SER A 252 16.42 -4.81 -1.33
C SER A 252 16.53 -5.89 -0.26
N PRO A 253 17.73 -6.42 0.00
CA PRO A 253 17.96 -7.28 1.14
C PRO A 253 17.63 -6.59 2.47
N ALA A 254 17.76 -5.26 2.55
CA ALA A 254 17.54 -4.51 3.79
C ALA A 254 16.08 -4.57 4.26
N VAL A 255 15.11 -4.60 3.33
CA VAL A 255 13.67 -4.75 3.66
C VAL A 255 13.39 -6.14 4.24
N ILE A 256 14.13 -7.16 3.80
CA ILE A 256 13.90 -8.57 4.12
C ILE A 256 14.58 -8.98 5.44
N MET A 257 15.78 -8.48 5.70
CA MET A 257 16.69 -9.03 6.72
C MET A 257 16.22 -8.81 8.16
N GLU A 258 15.37 -7.86 8.44
CA GLU A 258 14.89 -7.55 9.79
C GLU A 258 13.68 -8.41 10.20
N GLY A 259 13.84 -9.75 10.14
CA GLY A 259 12.86 -10.70 10.68
C GLY A 259 11.79 -11.17 9.68
N TRP A 260 11.93 -10.87 8.37
CA TRP A 260 10.93 -11.19 7.38
C TRP A 260 11.38 -12.23 6.33
N LEU A 261 12.47 -12.92 6.57
CA LEU A 261 12.99 -13.97 5.66
C LEU A 261 11.94 -15.07 5.37
N ASP A 262 11.18 -15.47 6.37
CA ASP A 262 10.12 -16.48 6.23
C ASP A 262 8.88 -16.00 5.46
N ALA A 263 8.80 -14.68 5.20
CA ALA A 263 7.72 -14.08 4.42
C ALA A 263 8.07 -13.90 2.93
N VAL A 264 9.29 -14.25 2.55
CA VAL A 264 9.79 -14.13 1.18
C VAL A 264 9.34 -15.33 0.35
N THR A 265 8.80 -15.03 -0.83
CA THR A 265 8.46 -15.99 -1.87
C THR A 265 9.17 -15.57 -3.16
N GLU A 266 9.89 -16.48 -3.79
CA GLU A 266 10.42 -16.20 -5.12
C GLU A 266 9.37 -16.46 -6.21
N VAL A 267 9.35 -15.64 -7.25
CA VAL A 267 8.40 -15.83 -8.38
C VAL A 267 8.56 -17.22 -9.02
N SER A 268 9.79 -17.75 -9.04
CA SER A 268 10.09 -19.11 -9.53
C SER A 268 9.32 -20.20 -8.79
N ASP A 269 9.12 -20.04 -7.47
CA ASP A 269 8.51 -21.07 -6.60
C ASP A 269 6.99 -21.15 -6.78
N ILE A 270 6.37 -20.07 -7.25
CA ILE A 270 4.92 -19.95 -7.46
C ILE A 270 4.51 -20.03 -8.93
N SER A 271 5.49 -20.16 -9.86
CA SER A 271 5.27 -20.17 -11.30
C SER A 271 5.30 -21.58 -11.85
N THR A 272 4.29 -21.93 -12.65
CA THR A 272 4.25 -23.19 -13.41
C THR A 272 4.18 -22.87 -14.90
N THR A 273 5.04 -23.48 -15.70
CA THR A 273 5.03 -23.29 -17.16
C THR A 273 3.76 -23.89 -17.77
N VAL A 274 3.00 -23.09 -18.51
CA VAL A 274 1.88 -23.57 -19.30
C VAL A 274 2.44 -24.45 -20.41
N GLY A 275 2.15 -25.75 -20.38
CA GLY A 275 2.57 -26.67 -21.42
C GLY A 275 1.98 -26.22 -22.77
N HIS A 276 2.81 -25.75 -23.68
CA HIS A 276 2.41 -25.58 -25.06
C HIS A 276 1.94 -26.96 -25.57
N LYS A 277 0.65 -27.08 -25.90
CA LYS A 277 0.20 -28.07 -26.87
C LYS A 277 0.92 -27.74 -28.16
N LEU A 278 2.04 -28.40 -28.39
CA LEU A 278 2.65 -28.45 -29.72
C LEU A 278 1.55 -28.94 -30.67
N ASP A 279 1.07 -28.06 -31.52
CA ASP A 279 0.26 -28.43 -32.68
C ASP A 279 1.02 -29.49 -33.49
N LYS A 280 0.62 -30.75 -33.29
CA LYS A 280 1.01 -31.86 -34.14
C LYS A 280 0.20 -31.87 -35.43
N ASP A 281 0.18 -30.74 -36.11
CA ASP A 281 -0.36 -30.70 -37.49
C ASP A 281 0.49 -29.74 -38.33
N SER A 282 1.73 -30.18 -38.59
CA SER A 282 2.48 -29.70 -39.74
C SER A 282 2.40 -30.82 -40.80
N PRO A 283 1.75 -30.64 -41.92
CA PRO A 283 1.79 -31.64 -42.99
C PRO A 283 3.20 -31.74 -43.57
N ASN A 284 3.67 -32.98 -43.67
CA ASN A 284 4.84 -33.37 -44.41
C ASN A 284 4.94 -32.60 -45.72
N CYS A 285 5.91 -31.73 -45.91
CA CYS A 285 6.41 -31.41 -47.21
C CYS A 285 7.61 -32.34 -47.51
N ASN A 286 7.31 -33.43 -48.18
CA ASN A 286 8.31 -34.13 -49.03
C ASN A 286 8.72 -33.21 -50.18
N LEU A 287 9.98 -32.89 -50.28
CA LEU A 287 10.78 -32.85 -51.52
C LEU A 287 12.24 -32.76 -51.17
#